data_5d6884d3a4c9d8f7fb394ed773e63b9d
#
_entry.id   5d6884d3a4c9d8f7fb394ed773e63b9d
#
_cell.length_a   1.000
_cell.length_b   1.000
_cell.length_c   1.000
_cell.angle_alpha   90.00
_cell.angle_beta   90.00
_cell.angle_gamma   90.00
#
_symmetry.space_group_name_H-M   'P 1'
#
loop_
_entity.id
_entity.type
_entity.pdbx_description
1 polymer ?
#
loop_
_entity_poly.entity_id
_entity_poly.type
_entity_poly.pdbx_seq_one_letter_code
_entity_poly.pdbx_strand_id
1 'polypeptide(L)'
;MKLLSTLTLATALLLPNISYAKSISGIEVADTIMLENQSLQLNGAGVRSKFFMDLYVGSLYVPSQLSSTIAVLEAPVAAIRLNITSDMITAEKMRDAITEGFEQATADNTTDIQPQIDAFMALFNEEIKQGDQFTLATSKAHGVTAFKNGQEQATIEGEMFRQALLKIWLGDKPAQKSLKEAMLGK
;
A
#
# COMPACT_ATOMS: atom_id res chain seq x y z
N MET A 1 29.56 -39.05 -50.95
CA MET A 1 28.64 -37.92 -50.70
C MET A 1 28.49 -37.73 -49.16
N LYS A 2 29.13 -36.71 -48.61
CA LYS A 2 29.03 -36.39 -47.15
C LYS A 2 28.03 -35.27 -47.00
N LEU A 3 26.87 -35.55 -46.31
CA LEU A 3 25.91 -34.53 -45.91
C LEU A 3 26.45 -33.82 -44.65
N LEU A 4 26.73 -32.53 -44.75
CA LEU A 4 26.96 -31.67 -43.61
C LEU A 4 25.59 -31.21 -43.09
N SER A 5 25.24 -31.65 -41.87
CA SER A 5 24.09 -31.11 -41.13
C SER A 5 24.52 -29.82 -40.39
N THR A 6 24.03 -28.68 -40.83
CA THR A 6 24.20 -27.39 -40.12
C THR A 6 23.21 -27.29 -39.01
N LEU A 7 23.69 -27.36 -37.76
CA LEU A 7 22.89 -27.14 -36.55
C LEU A 7 22.80 -25.63 -36.28
N THR A 8 21.64 -25.01 -36.53
CA THR A 8 21.38 -23.60 -36.23
C THR A 8 21.03 -23.47 -34.78
N LEU A 9 21.94 -22.90 -33.97
CA LEU A 9 21.72 -22.59 -32.56
C LEU A 9 20.90 -21.29 -32.45
N ALA A 10 19.63 -21.41 -32.12
CA ALA A 10 18.76 -20.25 -31.83
C ALA A 10 19.06 -19.72 -30.44
N THR A 11 19.79 -18.62 -30.36
CA THR A 11 20.03 -17.88 -29.10
C THR A 11 18.79 -17.08 -28.77
N ALA A 12 17.99 -17.52 -27.79
CA ALA A 12 16.88 -16.75 -27.23
C ALA A 12 17.47 -15.59 -26.41
N LEU A 13 17.33 -14.37 -26.91
CA LEU A 13 17.61 -13.14 -26.15
C LEU A 13 16.56 -12.97 -25.07
N LEU A 14 16.92 -13.29 -23.83
CA LEU A 14 16.17 -12.88 -22.64
C LEU A 14 16.32 -11.36 -22.47
N LEU A 15 15.33 -10.59 -22.93
CA LEU A 15 15.27 -9.17 -22.65
C LEU A 15 14.95 -8.99 -21.16
N PRO A 16 15.76 -8.25 -20.39
CA PRO A 16 15.41 -7.90 -19.02
C PRO A 16 14.16 -7.05 -19.04
N ASN A 17 13.14 -7.42 -18.24
CA ASN A 17 12.01 -6.57 -17.97
C ASN A 17 12.52 -5.37 -17.18
N ILE A 18 12.68 -4.23 -17.85
CA ILE A 18 12.99 -2.95 -17.22
C ILE A 18 11.70 -2.49 -16.53
N SER A 19 11.59 -2.75 -15.24
CA SER A 19 10.54 -2.15 -14.41
C SER A 19 10.86 -0.66 -14.26
N TYR A 20 10.04 0.20 -14.83
CA TYR A 20 10.15 1.64 -14.63
C TYR A 20 9.58 1.97 -13.25
N ALA A 21 10.44 2.26 -12.28
CA ALA A 21 10.03 2.82 -11.00
C ALA A 21 9.84 4.34 -11.16
N LYS A 22 8.69 4.85 -10.69
CA LYS A 22 8.43 6.29 -10.64
C LYS A 22 9.07 6.87 -9.38
N SER A 23 9.97 7.84 -9.49
CA SER A 23 10.55 8.53 -8.32
C SER A 23 9.62 9.63 -7.82
N ILE A 24 9.25 9.58 -6.53
CA ILE A 24 8.40 10.58 -5.84
C ILE A 24 9.07 10.93 -4.53
N SER A 25 9.39 12.20 -4.30
CA SER A 25 10.12 12.67 -3.09
C SER A 25 11.32 11.81 -2.72
N GLY A 26 12.10 11.37 -3.74
CA GLY A 26 13.28 10.53 -3.55
C GLY A 26 13.00 9.03 -3.29
N ILE A 27 11.74 8.62 -3.32
CA ILE A 27 11.34 7.22 -3.18
C ILE A 27 11.05 6.61 -4.55
N GLU A 28 11.73 5.51 -4.84
CA GLU A 28 11.44 4.67 -6.02
C GLU A 28 10.17 3.85 -5.76
N VAL A 29 9.07 4.25 -6.42
CA VAL A 29 7.77 3.57 -6.31
C VAL A 29 7.69 2.51 -7.39
N ALA A 30 7.65 1.24 -6.99
CA ALA A 30 7.58 0.12 -7.93
C ALA A 30 6.28 0.13 -8.75
N ASP A 31 6.34 -0.14 -10.05
CA ASP A 31 5.16 -0.23 -10.91
C ASP A 31 4.27 -1.43 -10.57
N THR A 32 4.87 -2.48 -10.01
CA THR A 32 4.14 -3.70 -9.59
C THR A 32 4.70 -4.22 -8.27
N ILE A 33 3.85 -4.88 -7.50
CA ILE A 33 4.24 -5.64 -6.31
C ILE A 33 3.61 -7.03 -6.35
N MET A 34 4.29 -7.99 -5.74
CA MET A 34 3.76 -9.34 -5.54
C MET A 34 3.24 -9.47 -4.11
N LEU A 35 1.97 -9.86 -3.95
CA LEU A 35 1.34 -10.17 -2.67
C LEU A 35 0.57 -11.48 -2.81
N GLU A 36 0.83 -12.46 -1.92
CA GLU A 36 0.14 -13.76 -1.91
C GLU A 36 0.04 -14.41 -3.31
N ASN A 37 1.13 -14.41 -4.08
CA ASN A 37 1.20 -14.91 -5.46
C ASN A 37 0.34 -14.14 -6.48
N GLN A 38 -0.18 -12.97 -6.14
CA GLN A 38 -0.86 -12.06 -7.06
C GLN A 38 0.02 -10.86 -7.40
N SER A 39 0.09 -10.52 -8.67
CA SER A 39 0.72 -9.29 -9.14
C SER A 39 -0.28 -8.15 -9.08
N LEU A 40 0.03 -7.13 -8.29
CA LEU A 40 -0.74 -5.88 -8.24
C LEU A 40 0.06 -4.77 -8.91
N GLN A 41 -0.62 -3.98 -9.75
CA GLN A 41 -0.03 -2.83 -10.41
C GLN A 41 -0.24 -1.55 -9.59
N LEU A 42 0.68 -0.61 -9.73
CA LEU A 42 0.55 0.72 -9.16
C LEU A 42 -0.68 1.43 -9.77
N ASN A 43 -1.65 1.75 -8.92
CA ASN A 43 -2.80 2.56 -9.30
C ASN A 43 -2.45 4.05 -9.30
N GLY A 44 -1.71 4.47 -8.29
CA GLY A 44 -1.21 5.81 -8.15
C GLY A 44 -0.48 6.00 -6.82
N ALA A 45 0.30 7.08 -6.75
CA ALA A 45 1.08 7.41 -5.57
C ALA A 45 1.24 8.93 -5.42
N GLY A 46 1.37 9.37 -4.17
CA GLY A 46 1.56 10.77 -3.83
C GLY A 46 2.21 10.95 -2.46
N VAL A 47 2.46 12.20 -2.11
CA VAL A 47 3.11 12.56 -0.85
C VAL A 47 2.07 12.97 0.18
N ARG A 48 2.21 12.45 1.40
CA ARG A 48 1.55 12.98 2.60
C ARG A 48 2.44 14.04 3.20
N SER A 49 1.97 15.27 3.22
CA SER A 49 2.71 16.40 3.81
C SER A 49 1.93 16.99 4.98
N LYS A 50 2.64 17.53 5.96
CA LYS A 50 2.05 18.31 7.07
C LYS A 50 3.01 19.45 7.40
N PHE A 51 2.51 20.68 7.52
CA PHE A 51 3.32 21.86 7.80
C PHE A 51 4.55 22.00 6.90
N PHE A 52 4.36 21.85 5.57
CA PHE A 52 5.40 21.92 4.53
C PHE A 52 6.47 20.82 4.57
N MET A 53 6.29 19.78 5.37
CA MET A 53 7.21 18.66 5.46
C MET A 53 6.57 17.40 4.88
N ASP A 54 7.33 16.70 4.03
CA ASP A 54 6.92 15.41 3.50
C ASP A 54 7.11 14.34 4.58
N LEU A 55 6.03 13.66 4.92
CA LEU A 55 6.00 12.66 5.98
C LEU A 55 6.23 11.26 5.42
N TYR A 56 5.51 10.91 4.36
CA TYR A 56 5.68 9.63 3.66
C TYR A 56 5.15 9.72 2.22
N VAL A 57 5.64 8.83 1.37
CA VAL A 57 5.04 8.53 0.08
C VAL A 57 4.05 7.40 0.26
N GLY A 58 2.77 7.68 -0.05
CA GLY A 58 1.70 6.70 -0.05
C GLY A 58 1.38 6.22 -1.46
N SER A 59 1.27 4.92 -1.67
CA SER A 59 0.93 4.31 -2.96
C SER A 59 -0.17 3.28 -2.81
N LEU A 60 -1.05 3.22 -3.83
CA LEU A 60 -2.13 2.24 -3.95
C LEU A 60 -1.78 1.24 -5.05
N TYR A 61 -1.90 -0.04 -4.75
CA TYR A 61 -1.73 -1.14 -5.69
C TYR A 61 -3.02 -1.95 -5.79
N VAL A 62 -3.39 -2.29 -7.02
CA VAL A 62 -4.65 -3.00 -7.34
C VAL A 62 -4.43 -3.96 -8.52
N PRO A 63 -5.32 -4.95 -8.76
CA PRO A 63 -5.22 -5.87 -9.90
C PRO A 63 -5.34 -5.18 -11.27
N SER A 64 -6.15 -4.12 -11.35
CA SER A 64 -6.35 -3.29 -12.55
C SER A 64 -6.67 -1.86 -12.13
N GLN A 65 -6.43 -0.88 -13.00
CA GLN A 65 -6.63 0.55 -12.70
C GLN A 65 -8.05 0.86 -12.22
N LEU A 66 -8.13 1.56 -11.09
CA LEU A 66 -9.38 1.96 -10.43
C LEU A 66 -9.35 3.47 -10.12
N SER A 67 -10.41 4.19 -10.44
CA SER A 67 -10.48 5.65 -10.29
C SER A 67 -11.45 6.13 -9.20
N SER A 68 -12.07 5.21 -8.45
CA SER A 68 -13.00 5.57 -7.38
C SER A 68 -12.77 4.75 -6.11
N THR A 69 -13.06 5.37 -4.97
CA THR A 69 -13.02 4.70 -3.66
C THR A 69 -13.88 3.45 -3.63
N ILE A 70 -15.10 3.52 -4.16
CA ILE A 70 -16.04 2.39 -4.17
C ILE A 70 -15.44 1.21 -4.94
N ALA A 71 -14.85 1.46 -6.10
CA ALA A 71 -14.21 0.39 -6.89
C ALA A 71 -13.05 -0.27 -6.13
N VAL A 72 -12.24 0.50 -5.38
CA VAL A 72 -11.16 -0.05 -4.55
C VAL A 72 -11.72 -0.86 -3.37
N LEU A 73 -12.76 -0.39 -2.69
CA LEU A 73 -13.41 -1.13 -1.60
C LEU A 73 -14.03 -2.45 -2.09
N GLU A 74 -14.53 -2.48 -3.34
CA GLU A 74 -15.10 -3.67 -3.95
C GLU A 74 -14.06 -4.60 -4.60
N ALA A 75 -12.82 -4.15 -4.78
CA ALA A 75 -11.76 -4.99 -5.30
C ALA A 75 -11.51 -6.21 -4.38
N PRO A 76 -11.26 -7.41 -4.93
CA PRO A 76 -10.98 -8.60 -4.12
C PRO A 76 -9.72 -8.45 -3.29
N VAL A 77 -8.74 -7.74 -3.84
CA VAL A 77 -7.46 -7.41 -3.19
C VAL A 77 -7.03 -5.99 -3.55
N ALA A 78 -6.37 -5.33 -2.62
CA ALA A 78 -5.68 -4.07 -2.84
C ALA A 78 -4.52 -3.96 -1.83
N ALA A 79 -3.58 -3.05 -2.05
CA ALA A 79 -2.58 -2.75 -1.03
C ALA A 79 -2.30 -1.25 -0.96
N ILE A 80 -2.14 -0.76 0.25
CA ILE A 80 -1.58 0.56 0.51
C ILE A 80 -0.16 0.37 1.02
N ARG A 81 0.79 1.09 0.42
CA ARG A 81 2.18 1.11 0.88
C ARG A 81 2.56 2.51 1.31
N LEU A 82 3.20 2.61 2.46
CA LEU A 82 3.70 3.85 3.03
C LEU A 82 5.22 3.74 3.14
N ASN A 83 5.94 4.61 2.44
CA ASN A 83 7.40 4.75 2.56
C ASN A 83 7.68 5.98 3.39
N ILE A 84 8.23 5.81 4.59
CA ILE A 84 8.47 6.89 5.55
C ILE A 84 9.64 7.75 5.07
N THR A 85 9.40 9.05 4.92
CA THR A 85 10.39 10.02 4.41
C THR A 85 10.87 11.00 5.47
N SER A 86 10.35 10.92 6.70
CA SER A 86 10.64 11.89 7.74
C SER A 86 10.76 11.23 9.13
N ASP A 87 11.79 11.60 9.88
CA ASP A 87 11.96 11.22 11.29
C ASP A 87 10.92 11.88 12.23
N MET A 88 10.10 12.77 11.72
CA MET A 88 9.00 13.35 12.49
C MET A 88 7.86 12.36 12.76
N ILE A 89 7.79 11.25 12.03
CA ILE A 89 6.83 10.18 12.29
C ILE A 89 7.40 9.29 13.40
N THR A 90 6.89 9.47 14.61
CA THR A 90 7.12 8.54 15.72
C THR A 90 6.01 7.50 15.79
N ALA A 91 6.25 6.39 16.51
CA ALA A 91 5.23 5.38 16.76
C ALA A 91 3.96 5.98 17.40
N GLU A 92 4.11 6.91 18.35
CA GLU A 92 3.00 7.62 18.99
C GLU A 92 2.19 8.45 17.98
N LYS A 93 2.86 9.31 17.19
CA LYS A 93 2.20 10.12 16.17
C LYS A 93 1.52 9.29 15.07
N MET A 94 2.10 8.12 14.75
CA MET A 94 1.49 7.20 13.81
C MET A 94 0.21 6.60 14.39
N ARG A 95 0.24 6.15 15.65
CA ARG A 95 -0.97 5.65 16.33
C ARG A 95 -2.04 6.72 16.41
N ASP A 96 -1.71 7.95 16.82
CA ASP A 96 -2.66 9.05 16.88
C ASP A 96 -3.32 9.32 15.52
N ALA A 97 -2.51 9.39 14.46
CA ALA A 97 -3.00 9.61 13.10
C ALA A 97 -3.89 8.46 12.58
N ILE A 98 -3.59 7.22 12.97
CA ILE A 98 -4.39 6.05 12.62
C ILE A 98 -5.70 6.04 13.41
N THR A 99 -5.69 6.38 14.70
CA THR A 99 -6.89 6.52 15.52
C THR A 99 -7.84 7.56 14.91
N GLU A 100 -7.35 8.78 14.66
CA GLU A 100 -8.12 9.82 13.97
C GLU A 100 -8.63 9.32 12.60
N GLY A 101 -7.81 8.59 11.86
CA GLY A 101 -8.17 8.03 10.57
C GLY A 101 -9.35 7.05 10.66
N PHE A 102 -9.38 6.15 11.64
CA PHE A 102 -10.50 5.23 11.86
C PHE A 102 -11.77 5.98 12.30
N GLU A 103 -11.66 6.96 13.21
CA GLU A 103 -12.80 7.83 13.61
C GLU A 103 -13.42 8.51 12.39
N GLN A 104 -12.59 9.12 11.52
CA GLN A 104 -13.07 9.76 10.29
C GLN A 104 -13.68 8.75 9.31
N ALA A 105 -13.07 7.55 9.18
CA ALA A 105 -13.52 6.51 8.25
C ALA A 105 -14.86 5.87 8.64
N THR A 106 -15.20 5.89 9.95
CA THR A 106 -16.39 5.26 10.53
C THR A 106 -17.44 6.25 11.02
N ALA A 107 -17.23 7.56 10.79
CA ALA A 107 -18.04 8.63 11.35
C ALA A 107 -18.19 8.50 12.88
N ASP A 108 -17.07 8.33 13.57
CA ASP A 108 -16.90 8.19 15.03
C ASP A 108 -17.55 6.91 15.64
N ASN A 109 -17.94 5.95 14.79
CA ASN A 109 -18.48 4.66 15.27
C ASN A 109 -17.50 3.52 15.04
N THR A 110 -16.51 3.38 15.93
CA THR A 110 -15.48 2.33 15.89
C THR A 110 -15.85 1.06 16.64
N THR A 111 -16.97 1.04 17.38
CA THR A 111 -17.34 -0.01 18.34
C THR A 111 -17.27 -1.42 17.75
N ASP A 112 -17.80 -1.61 16.53
CA ASP A 112 -17.88 -2.94 15.90
C ASP A 112 -16.53 -3.48 15.39
N ILE A 113 -15.52 -2.61 15.28
CA ILE A 113 -14.17 -2.97 14.81
C ILE A 113 -13.07 -2.61 15.82
N GLN A 114 -13.44 -2.24 17.06
CA GLN A 114 -12.47 -1.82 18.07
C GLN A 114 -11.42 -2.90 18.39
N PRO A 115 -11.77 -4.20 18.52
CA PRO A 115 -10.76 -5.24 18.74
C PRO A 115 -9.73 -5.33 17.61
N GLN A 116 -10.17 -5.14 16.36
CA GLN A 116 -9.27 -5.14 15.20
C GLN A 116 -8.37 -3.89 15.18
N ILE A 117 -8.92 -2.71 15.54
CA ILE A 117 -8.13 -1.49 15.68
C ILE A 117 -7.05 -1.69 16.75
N ASP A 118 -7.38 -2.23 17.91
CA ASP A 118 -6.43 -2.47 19.01
C ASP A 118 -5.30 -3.43 18.57
N ALA A 119 -5.65 -4.51 17.86
CA ALA A 119 -4.68 -5.44 17.28
C ALA A 119 -3.79 -4.75 16.24
N PHE A 120 -4.35 -3.90 15.39
CA PHE A 120 -3.60 -3.13 14.39
C PHE A 120 -2.65 -2.13 15.04
N MET A 121 -3.08 -1.46 16.09
CA MET A 121 -2.27 -0.47 16.82
C MET A 121 -1.04 -1.10 17.49
N ALA A 122 -1.11 -2.38 17.86
CA ALA A 122 0.02 -3.11 18.44
C ALA A 122 1.22 -3.23 17.47
N LEU A 123 0.99 -3.10 16.15
CA LEU A 123 2.05 -3.11 15.13
C LEU A 123 2.96 -1.89 15.19
N PHE A 124 2.51 -0.81 15.82
CA PHE A 124 3.25 0.46 15.94
C PHE A 124 3.82 0.68 17.34
N ASN A 125 4.21 -0.40 18.04
CA ASN A 125 4.87 -0.30 19.34
C ASN A 125 6.38 -0.09 19.23
N GLU A 126 6.97 -0.45 18.08
CA GLU A 126 8.38 -0.22 17.81
C GLU A 126 8.64 1.16 17.21
N GLU A 127 9.89 1.62 17.33
CA GLU A 127 10.33 2.86 16.69
C GLU A 127 10.10 2.82 15.17
N ILE A 128 9.58 3.95 14.63
CA ILE A 128 9.46 4.18 13.20
C ILE A 128 10.58 5.12 12.76
N LYS A 129 11.27 4.78 11.68
CA LYS A 129 12.41 5.51 11.16
C LYS A 129 12.18 5.96 9.72
N GLN A 130 12.83 7.03 9.33
CA GLN A 130 12.96 7.36 7.91
C GLN A 130 13.57 6.17 7.16
N GLY A 131 12.97 5.81 6.03
CA GLY A 131 13.31 4.62 5.25
C GLY A 131 12.48 3.38 5.57
N ASP A 132 11.74 3.35 6.69
CA ASP A 132 10.79 2.26 6.94
C ASP A 132 9.69 2.23 5.89
N GLN A 133 9.27 1.01 5.54
CA GLN A 133 8.17 0.77 4.62
C GLN A 133 7.11 -0.08 5.30
N PHE A 134 5.88 0.40 5.31
CA PHE A 134 4.70 -0.37 5.71
C PHE A 134 3.90 -0.75 4.47
N THR A 135 3.49 -2.01 4.36
CA THR A 135 2.57 -2.49 3.32
C THR A 135 1.35 -3.10 3.99
N LEU A 136 0.19 -2.55 3.70
CA LEU A 136 -1.10 -2.99 4.21
C LEU A 136 -1.82 -3.70 3.06
N ALA A 137 -1.62 -5.02 2.96
CA ALA A 137 -2.27 -5.86 1.98
C ALA A 137 -3.70 -6.15 2.43
N THR A 138 -4.69 -5.85 1.61
CA THR A 138 -6.10 -6.03 1.94
C THR A 138 -6.74 -7.07 1.03
N SER A 139 -7.50 -7.98 1.62
CA SER A 139 -8.23 -9.04 0.91
C SER A 139 -9.64 -9.18 1.48
N LYS A 140 -10.65 -9.32 0.62
CA LYS A 140 -12.02 -9.63 1.07
C LYS A 140 -12.10 -10.98 1.79
N ALA A 141 -11.21 -11.92 1.45
CA ALA A 141 -11.18 -13.25 2.05
C ALA A 141 -10.48 -13.30 3.41
N HIS A 142 -9.44 -12.46 3.61
CA HIS A 142 -8.54 -12.58 4.76
C HIS A 142 -8.41 -11.30 5.61
N GLY A 143 -9.08 -10.21 5.23
CA GLY A 143 -8.97 -8.93 5.95
C GLY A 143 -7.72 -8.14 5.55
N VAL A 144 -6.85 -7.83 6.51
CA VAL A 144 -5.65 -7.01 6.32
C VAL A 144 -4.42 -7.73 6.84
N THR A 145 -3.44 -7.96 5.97
CA THR A 145 -2.11 -8.41 6.36
C THR A 145 -1.14 -7.24 6.33
N ALA A 146 -0.52 -6.94 7.45
CA ALA A 146 0.43 -5.84 7.60
C ALA A 146 1.87 -6.34 7.53
N PHE A 147 2.69 -5.63 6.76
CA PHE A 147 4.13 -5.88 6.62
C PHE A 147 4.90 -4.62 7.02
N LYS A 148 6.02 -4.80 7.73
CA LYS A 148 7.04 -3.77 7.95
C LYS A 148 8.35 -4.22 7.29
N ASN A 149 8.88 -3.42 6.39
CA ASN A 149 10.12 -3.70 5.66
C ASN A 149 10.13 -5.09 4.96
N GLY A 150 8.96 -5.47 4.41
CA GLY A 150 8.76 -6.75 3.72
C GLY A 150 8.54 -7.96 4.64
N GLN A 151 8.61 -7.78 5.95
CA GLN A 151 8.33 -8.84 6.93
C GLN A 151 6.88 -8.75 7.41
N GLU A 152 6.15 -9.86 7.31
CA GLU A 152 4.80 -9.96 7.84
C GLU A 152 4.81 -9.77 9.36
N GLN A 153 3.89 -8.94 9.84
CA GLN A 153 3.73 -8.62 11.25
C GLN A 153 2.48 -9.29 11.83
N ALA A 154 1.34 -9.12 11.17
CA ALA A 154 0.08 -9.71 11.58
C ALA A 154 -0.94 -9.72 10.44
N THR A 155 -1.90 -10.63 10.53
CA THR A 155 -3.13 -10.62 9.74
C THR A 155 -4.32 -10.36 10.66
N ILE A 156 -5.16 -9.39 10.31
CA ILE A 156 -6.34 -8.97 11.07
C ILE A 156 -7.56 -9.16 10.18
N GLU A 157 -8.41 -10.09 10.58
CA GLU A 157 -9.62 -10.45 9.85
C GLU A 157 -10.74 -9.41 10.05
N GLY A 158 -11.64 -9.34 9.08
CA GLY A 158 -12.85 -8.54 9.16
C GLY A 158 -13.01 -7.57 7.99
N GLU A 159 -14.12 -7.72 7.26
CA GLU A 159 -14.43 -6.90 6.10
C GLU A 159 -14.70 -5.43 6.49
N MET A 160 -15.39 -5.21 7.60
CA MET A 160 -15.65 -3.85 8.10
C MET A 160 -14.36 -3.13 8.47
N PHE A 161 -13.43 -3.83 9.14
CA PHE A 161 -12.10 -3.31 9.46
C PHE A 161 -11.29 -3.01 8.19
N ARG A 162 -11.26 -3.95 7.24
CA ARG A 162 -10.59 -3.77 5.95
C ARG A 162 -11.07 -2.52 5.21
N GLN A 163 -12.39 -2.34 5.12
CA GLN A 163 -12.97 -1.15 4.47
C GLN A 163 -12.67 0.14 5.24
N ALA A 164 -12.76 0.12 6.56
CA ALA A 164 -12.43 1.28 7.39
C ALA A 164 -10.95 1.68 7.22
N LEU A 165 -10.03 0.70 7.21
CA LEU A 165 -8.61 0.94 6.98
C LEU A 165 -8.37 1.62 5.62
N LEU A 166 -8.93 1.10 4.53
CA LEU A 166 -8.80 1.72 3.21
C LEU A 166 -9.35 3.14 3.16
N LYS A 167 -10.45 3.40 3.89
CA LYS A 167 -11.08 4.73 3.95
C LYS A 167 -10.22 5.78 4.68
N ILE A 168 -9.24 5.40 5.49
CA ILE A 168 -8.26 6.35 6.08
C ILE A 168 -7.61 7.19 4.98
N TRP A 169 -7.26 6.59 3.85
CA TRP A 169 -6.65 7.30 2.71
C TRP A 169 -7.63 7.63 1.60
N LEU A 170 -8.67 6.81 1.40
CA LEU A 170 -9.54 6.87 0.22
C LEU A 170 -10.98 7.30 0.53
N GLY A 171 -11.35 7.45 1.80
CA GLY A 171 -12.70 7.81 2.25
C GLY A 171 -13.08 9.27 1.95
N ASP A 172 -14.25 9.68 2.48
CA ASP A 172 -14.76 11.05 2.27
C ASP A 172 -13.97 12.09 3.05
N LYS A 173 -13.44 11.70 4.22
CA LYS A 173 -12.53 12.50 5.04
C LYS A 173 -11.14 11.83 5.08
N PRO A 174 -10.38 11.84 3.97
CA PRO A 174 -9.12 11.13 3.91
C PRO A 174 -8.03 11.86 4.70
N ALA A 175 -6.97 11.13 5.06
CA ALA A 175 -5.78 11.70 5.69
C ALA A 175 -5.26 12.95 4.94
N GLN A 176 -5.35 12.95 3.60
CA GLN A 176 -5.06 14.12 2.75
C GLN A 176 -5.75 13.98 1.39
N LYS A 177 -6.47 15.01 0.96
CA LYS A 177 -7.24 15.01 -0.29
C LYS A 177 -6.36 14.81 -1.52
N SER A 178 -5.25 15.55 -1.63
CA SER A 178 -4.32 15.43 -2.77
C SER A 178 -3.67 14.04 -2.84
N LEU A 179 -3.38 13.41 -1.69
CA LEU A 179 -2.87 12.03 -1.65
C LEU A 179 -3.93 11.04 -2.14
N LYS A 180 -5.18 11.17 -1.69
CA LYS A 180 -6.30 10.37 -2.22
C LYS A 180 -6.43 10.48 -3.74
N GLU A 181 -6.41 11.71 -4.27
CA GLU A 181 -6.52 11.97 -5.70
C GLU A 181 -5.35 11.31 -6.46
N ALA A 182 -4.12 11.48 -5.98
CA ALA A 182 -2.95 10.85 -6.56
C ALA A 182 -3.01 9.31 -6.53
N MET A 183 -3.44 8.71 -5.41
CA MET A 183 -3.63 7.26 -5.28
C MET A 183 -4.71 6.72 -6.24
N LEU A 184 -5.75 7.51 -6.54
CA LEU A 184 -6.82 7.16 -7.48
C LEU A 184 -6.49 7.55 -8.94
N GLY A 185 -5.24 7.93 -9.24
CA GLY A 185 -4.79 8.25 -10.60
C GLY A 185 -5.37 9.55 -11.16
N LYS A 186 -5.63 10.55 -10.29
CA LYS A 186 -6.24 11.85 -10.65
C LYS A 186 -5.26 12.99 -10.47
#